data_35a3016200498a8d591ebda16cb50236
#
_entry.id   35a3016200498a8d591ebda16cb50236
#
_cell.length_a   1.000
_cell.length_b   1.000
_cell.length_c   1.000
_cell.angle_alpha   90.00
_cell.angle_beta   90.00
_cell.angle_gamma   90.00
#
_symmetry.space_group_name_H-M   'P 1'
#
loop_
_entity.id
_entity.type
_entity.pdbx_description
1 polymer ?
#
loop_
_entity_poly.entity_id
_entity_poly.type
_entity_poly.pdbx_seq_one_letter_code
_entity_poly.pdbx_strand_id
1 'polypeptide(L)'
;RMERIIIGIHGLGNKPAPGLLHAWWRRSLHEGFRAIGHPRRNLPLATVYWADLLHRAPENPAITDPRDPLFLKEPYRPSSGKPSPHGAPVGRRIIDLFEKPLKRMELDENGTVWKHLNDLVLRNFFQELEAYYANSLEIAPGAAVPYRDIVRRRLSTMLQAHREKEILLIAHSMGSIIAYDVLTLCAPEIRIHTLITIGSPLGIPFVMQKIRQEQNLPRGARLAVPENVGCWINLADPADKVAFDCHLGDDFAANSR
;
A
#
# COMPACT_ATOMS: atom_id res chain seq x y z
N ARG A 1 8.00 27.92 12.15
CA ARG A 1 8.10 26.46 12.18
C ARG A 1 7.20 25.90 11.08
N MET A 2 7.75 25.12 10.17
CA MET A 2 6.97 24.53 9.08
C MET A 2 5.83 23.67 9.66
N GLU A 3 4.64 23.82 9.11
CA GLU A 3 3.51 22.97 9.51
C GLU A 3 3.76 21.54 9.06
N ARG A 4 3.24 20.56 9.81
CA ARG A 4 3.39 19.14 9.54
C ARG A 4 2.06 18.53 9.15
N ILE A 5 2.10 17.52 8.29
CA ILE A 5 0.94 16.72 7.95
C ILE A 5 1.31 15.25 7.78
N ILE A 6 0.41 14.39 8.22
CA ILE A 6 0.46 12.96 7.90
C ILE A 6 -0.48 12.73 6.72
N ILE A 7 0.01 12.08 5.68
CA ILE A 7 -0.82 11.65 4.55
C ILE A 7 -0.78 10.13 4.53
N GLY A 8 -1.94 9.48 4.56
CA GLY A 8 -2.08 8.03 4.53
C GLY A 8 -2.68 7.55 3.21
N ILE A 9 -2.14 6.46 2.66
CA ILE A 9 -2.74 5.74 1.52
C ILE A 9 -2.90 4.27 1.84
N HIS A 10 -4.13 3.75 1.65
CA HIS A 10 -4.47 2.37 1.98
C HIS A 10 -4.04 1.38 0.89
N GLY A 11 -4.04 0.08 1.26
CA GLY A 11 -3.76 -1.04 0.36
C GLY A 11 -4.99 -1.57 -0.37
N LEU A 12 -4.83 -2.75 -0.95
CA LEU A 12 -5.83 -3.47 -1.76
C LEU A 12 -7.09 -3.85 -1.00
N GLY A 13 -8.07 -4.30 -1.78
CA GLY A 13 -9.36 -4.81 -1.31
C GLY A 13 -10.36 -3.72 -0.92
N ASN A 14 -11.62 -4.13 -0.75
CA ASN A 14 -12.65 -3.22 -0.30
C ASN A 14 -12.31 -2.63 1.07
N LYS A 15 -12.79 -1.45 1.33
CA LYS A 15 -12.58 -0.72 2.57
C LYS A 15 -13.91 -0.20 3.12
N PRO A 16 -13.99 0.08 4.42
CA PRO A 16 -15.13 0.83 4.95
C PRO A 16 -15.17 2.23 4.33
N ALA A 17 -16.28 2.92 4.48
CA ALA A 17 -16.48 4.27 3.95
C ALA A 17 -15.29 5.20 4.30
N PRO A 18 -14.92 6.16 3.44
CA PRO A 18 -13.73 7.00 3.60
C PRO A 18 -13.62 7.66 4.96
N GLY A 19 -14.74 8.19 5.50
CA GLY A 19 -14.77 8.82 6.82
C GLY A 19 -14.46 7.85 7.96
N LEU A 20 -14.95 6.61 7.87
CA LEU A 20 -14.70 5.59 8.88
C LEU A 20 -13.24 5.09 8.80
N LEU A 21 -12.71 4.87 7.61
CA LEU A 21 -11.31 4.51 7.42
C LEU A 21 -10.37 5.60 7.96
N HIS A 22 -10.67 6.87 7.66
CA HIS A 22 -9.92 8.01 8.21
C HIS A 22 -9.96 8.06 9.75
N ALA A 23 -11.13 7.86 10.33
CA ALA A 23 -11.29 7.84 11.80
C ALA A 23 -10.47 6.71 12.43
N TRP A 24 -10.40 5.54 11.81
CA TRP A 24 -9.60 4.42 12.30
C TRP A 24 -8.09 4.68 12.21
N TRP A 25 -7.61 5.23 11.11
CA TRP A 25 -6.20 5.63 10.98
C TRP A 25 -5.82 6.65 12.05
N ARG A 26 -6.66 7.68 12.22
CA ARG A 26 -6.46 8.69 13.26
C ARG A 26 -6.42 8.09 14.65
N ARG A 27 -7.32 7.17 14.94
CA ARG A 27 -7.37 6.49 16.23
C ARG A 27 -6.13 5.63 16.47
N SER A 28 -5.71 4.84 15.49
CA SER A 28 -4.49 4.03 15.57
C SER A 28 -3.26 4.88 15.87
N LEU A 29 -3.11 6.01 15.17
CA LEU A 29 -2.02 6.95 15.40
C LEU A 29 -2.06 7.54 16.81
N HIS A 30 -3.23 7.94 17.29
CA HIS A 30 -3.39 8.44 18.67
C HIS A 30 -3.04 7.38 19.72
N GLU A 31 -3.45 6.14 19.51
CA GLU A 31 -3.10 5.02 20.40
C GLU A 31 -1.60 4.76 20.39
N GLY A 32 -0.96 4.75 19.21
CA GLY A 32 0.48 4.59 19.08
C GLY A 32 1.28 5.69 19.80
N PHE A 33 0.92 6.96 19.58
CA PHE A 33 1.58 8.07 20.27
C PHE A 33 1.39 8.02 21.78
N ARG A 34 0.23 7.57 22.26
CA ARG A 34 0.00 7.38 23.68
C ARG A 34 0.85 6.24 24.24
N ALA A 35 0.96 5.14 23.52
CA ALA A 35 1.73 3.96 23.95
C ALA A 35 3.21 4.26 24.11
N ILE A 36 3.77 5.17 23.30
CA ILE A 36 5.18 5.60 23.42
C ILE A 36 5.38 6.81 24.35
N GLY A 37 4.35 7.19 25.14
CA GLY A 37 4.46 8.29 26.10
C GLY A 37 4.42 9.70 25.50
N HIS A 38 4.08 9.85 24.22
CA HIS A 38 4.00 11.13 23.51
C HIS A 38 2.60 11.45 23.00
N PRO A 39 1.58 11.55 23.87
CA PRO A 39 0.21 11.77 23.42
C PRO A 39 0.09 13.08 22.63
N ARG A 40 -0.58 13.02 21.48
CA ARG A 40 -0.84 14.17 20.62
C ARG A 40 -2.33 14.49 20.63
N ARG A 41 -2.69 15.74 20.93
CA ARG A 41 -4.09 16.19 20.91
C ARG A 41 -4.57 16.45 19.49
N ASN A 42 -3.71 17.02 18.68
CA ASN A 42 -3.99 17.32 17.28
C ASN A 42 -3.01 16.57 16.37
N LEU A 43 -3.56 15.74 15.47
CA LEU A 43 -2.82 15.05 14.42
C LEU A 43 -3.39 15.50 13.09
N PRO A 44 -2.74 16.40 12.37
CA PRO A 44 -3.14 16.76 11.03
C PRO A 44 -2.93 15.54 10.11
N LEU A 45 -4.02 14.88 9.77
CA LEU A 45 -4.07 13.67 8.96
C LEU A 45 -4.98 13.90 7.76
N ALA A 46 -4.50 13.51 6.58
CA ALA A 46 -5.31 13.32 5.38
C ALA A 46 -5.17 11.87 4.91
N THR A 47 -6.21 11.31 4.30
CA THR A 47 -6.18 9.94 3.77
C THR A 47 -6.58 9.95 2.30
N VAL A 48 -5.80 9.27 1.48
CA VAL A 48 -6.10 9.03 0.07
C VAL A 48 -6.92 7.76 -0.03
N TYR A 49 -8.18 7.89 -0.44
CA TYR A 49 -9.10 6.79 -0.62
C TYR A 49 -9.24 6.48 -2.12
N TRP A 50 -9.14 5.19 -2.48
CA TRP A 50 -9.23 4.75 -3.88
C TRP A 50 -9.98 3.41 -4.07
N ALA A 51 -10.47 2.79 -2.98
CA ALA A 51 -11.23 1.55 -3.05
C ALA A 51 -12.54 1.67 -3.87
N ASP A 52 -13.11 2.87 -3.93
CA ASP A 52 -14.32 3.18 -4.71
C ASP A 52 -14.15 3.00 -6.23
N LEU A 53 -12.93 2.95 -6.72
CA LEU A 53 -12.65 2.67 -8.13
C LEU A 53 -12.87 1.19 -8.48
N LEU A 54 -12.59 0.30 -7.53
CA LEU A 54 -12.70 -1.15 -7.70
C LEU A 54 -14.01 -1.71 -7.12
N HIS A 55 -14.57 -1.04 -6.13
CA HIS A 55 -15.72 -1.52 -5.37
C HIS A 55 -16.86 -0.51 -5.41
N ARG A 56 -18.02 -0.94 -5.91
CA ARG A 56 -19.22 -0.07 -6.06
C ARG A 56 -19.76 0.43 -4.73
N ALA A 57 -19.55 -0.32 -3.65
CA ALA A 57 -19.97 0.04 -2.31
C ALA A 57 -18.90 -0.34 -1.29
N PRO A 58 -18.70 0.49 -0.24
CA PRO A 58 -17.75 0.20 0.82
C PRO A 58 -18.24 -0.96 1.70
N GLU A 59 -17.30 -1.61 2.41
CA GLU A 59 -17.65 -2.54 3.50
C GLU A 59 -18.50 -1.83 4.56
N ASN A 60 -19.51 -2.55 5.05
CA ASN A 60 -20.50 -1.99 5.97
C ASN A 60 -20.43 -2.68 7.34
N PRO A 61 -20.07 -1.99 8.41
CA PRO A 61 -20.00 -2.57 9.76
C PRO A 61 -21.35 -3.03 10.32
N ALA A 62 -22.46 -2.63 9.72
CA ALA A 62 -23.80 -3.11 10.13
C ALA A 62 -24.15 -4.50 9.57
N ILE A 63 -23.38 -4.98 8.57
CA ILE A 63 -23.59 -6.31 7.99
C ILE A 63 -22.92 -7.35 8.89
N THR A 64 -23.69 -8.33 9.33
CA THR A 64 -23.24 -9.40 10.24
C THR A 64 -23.03 -10.75 9.55
N ASP A 65 -23.57 -10.96 8.34
CA ASP A 65 -23.34 -12.18 7.57
C ASP A 65 -21.97 -12.15 6.89
N PRO A 66 -21.03 -13.04 7.28
CA PRO A 66 -19.68 -13.08 6.67
C PRO A 66 -19.67 -13.44 5.18
N ARG A 67 -20.80 -13.96 4.64
CA ARG A 67 -20.93 -14.29 3.20
C ARG A 67 -21.34 -13.10 2.36
N ASP A 68 -21.82 -12.03 2.98
CA ASP A 68 -22.15 -10.80 2.26
C ASP A 68 -20.86 -10.16 1.71
N PRO A 69 -20.82 -9.77 0.43
CA PRO A 69 -19.62 -9.16 -0.17
C PRO A 69 -19.23 -7.82 0.48
N LEU A 70 -20.16 -7.17 1.17
CA LEU A 70 -19.92 -5.91 1.88
C LEU A 70 -19.67 -6.12 3.39
N PHE A 71 -19.56 -7.39 3.83
CA PHE A 71 -19.20 -7.68 5.21
C PHE A 71 -17.84 -7.10 5.56
N LEU A 72 -17.76 -6.39 6.68
CA LEU A 72 -16.52 -5.81 7.18
C LEU A 72 -15.59 -6.90 7.72
N LYS A 73 -14.62 -7.32 6.93
CA LYS A 73 -13.72 -8.44 7.25
C LYS A 73 -12.71 -8.11 8.34
N GLU A 74 -12.24 -6.87 8.37
CA GLU A 74 -11.18 -6.42 9.26
C GLU A 74 -11.64 -5.18 10.07
N PRO A 75 -12.50 -5.37 11.10
CA PRO A 75 -12.92 -4.26 11.93
C PRO A 75 -11.75 -3.71 12.74
N TYR A 76 -11.79 -2.41 13.01
CA TYR A 76 -10.81 -1.77 13.88
C TYR A 76 -10.77 -2.45 15.27
N ARG A 77 -9.58 -2.81 15.69
CA ARG A 77 -9.31 -3.36 17.03
C ARG A 77 -8.37 -2.43 17.77
N PRO A 78 -8.79 -1.87 18.93
CA PRO A 78 -7.89 -1.08 19.75
C PRO A 78 -6.65 -1.87 20.14
N SER A 79 -5.49 -1.19 20.18
CA SER A 79 -4.27 -1.82 20.69
C SER A 79 -4.46 -2.18 22.17
N SER A 80 -4.13 -3.42 22.54
CA SER A 80 -4.13 -3.86 23.94
C SER A 80 -3.00 -3.24 24.78
N GLY A 81 -2.16 -2.40 24.17
CA GLY A 81 -0.99 -1.80 24.82
C GLY A 81 0.17 -2.78 25.11
N LYS A 82 -0.03 -4.05 24.84
CA LYS A 82 1.05 -5.06 24.93
C LYS A 82 1.45 -5.45 23.51
N PRO A 83 2.77 -5.41 23.17
CA PRO A 83 3.21 -6.01 21.93
C PRO A 83 2.75 -7.47 21.90
N SER A 84 2.01 -7.87 20.89
CA SER A 84 1.71 -9.29 20.69
C SER A 84 3.02 -9.96 20.31
N PRO A 85 3.52 -10.96 21.07
CA PRO A 85 4.73 -11.67 20.69
C PRO A 85 4.57 -12.51 19.43
N HIS A 86 3.35 -12.63 18.94
CA HIS A 86 3.02 -13.35 17.71
C HIS A 86 1.97 -12.55 16.95
N GLY A 87 2.29 -12.18 15.72
CA GLY A 87 1.37 -11.51 14.79
C GLY A 87 0.02 -12.24 14.72
N ALA A 88 -1.03 -11.49 14.51
CA ALA A 88 -2.38 -12.03 14.43
C ALA A 88 -2.46 -13.15 13.39
N PRO A 89 -3.23 -14.23 13.62
CA PRO A 89 -3.28 -15.40 12.75
C PRO A 89 -3.76 -15.14 11.31
N VAL A 90 -4.26 -13.94 11.01
CA VAL A 90 -4.68 -13.53 9.66
C VAL A 90 -3.45 -13.33 8.75
N GLY A 91 -2.37 -12.72 9.25
CA GLY A 91 -1.11 -12.61 8.52
C GLY A 91 -0.54 -13.97 8.11
N ARG A 92 -0.56 -14.96 8.99
CA ARG A 92 -0.07 -16.32 8.71
C ARG A 92 -0.74 -17.00 7.51
N ARG A 93 -2.03 -16.80 7.27
CA ARG A 93 -2.75 -17.46 6.16
C ARG A 93 -2.38 -16.89 4.79
N ILE A 94 -2.15 -15.62 4.71
CA ILE A 94 -1.68 -14.98 3.46
C ILE A 94 -0.27 -15.47 3.12
N ILE A 95 0.51 -15.71 4.07
CA ILE A 95 1.91 -16.14 4.13
C ILE A 95 2.21 -17.53 3.58
N ASP A 96 1.53 -18.53 4.09
CA ASP A 96 1.70 -19.93 3.64
C ASP A 96 1.34 -20.09 2.16
N LEU A 97 0.59 -19.12 1.64
CA LEU A 97 0.12 -19.07 0.26
C LEU A 97 1.17 -18.54 -0.74
N PHE A 98 2.11 -17.69 -0.29
CA PHE A 98 3.12 -17.08 -1.16
C PHE A 98 4.43 -17.87 -1.27
N GLU A 99 4.85 -18.63 -0.26
CA GLU A 99 6.17 -19.29 -0.30
C GLU A 99 6.33 -20.34 -1.41
N LYS A 100 5.31 -21.14 -1.67
CA LYS A 100 5.40 -22.23 -2.65
C LYS A 100 5.25 -21.79 -4.10
N PRO A 101 4.30 -20.89 -4.44
CA PRO A 101 4.14 -20.40 -5.80
C PRO A 101 5.26 -19.47 -6.25
N LEU A 102 5.75 -18.59 -5.38
CA LEU A 102 6.72 -17.54 -5.77
C LEU A 102 8.12 -18.06 -6.02
N LYS A 103 8.58 -19.09 -5.30
CA LYS A 103 9.83 -19.79 -5.67
C LYS A 103 9.76 -20.45 -7.05
N ARG A 104 8.54 -20.71 -7.59
CA ARG A 104 8.32 -21.17 -8.96
C ARG A 104 8.11 -20.02 -9.95
N MET A 105 7.80 -18.81 -9.50
CA MET A 105 7.54 -17.64 -10.36
C MET A 105 8.80 -17.02 -10.96
N GLU A 106 10.01 -17.46 -10.57
CA GLU A 106 11.28 -17.00 -11.18
C GLU A 106 11.40 -17.36 -12.67
N LEU A 107 10.48 -18.15 -13.22
CA LEU A 107 10.68 -18.80 -14.54
C LEU A 107 9.66 -18.44 -15.62
N ASP A 108 8.63 -17.60 -15.37
CA ASP A 108 7.66 -17.30 -16.43
C ASP A 108 7.64 -15.81 -16.80
N GLU A 109 8.25 -15.51 -17.95
CA GLU A 109 8.33 -14.16 -18.53
C GLU A 109 6.97 -13.62 -19.02
N ASN A 110 5.92 -14.45 -19.05
CA ASN A 110 4.62 -14.15 -19.67
C ASN A 110 3.45 -13.86 -18.72
N GLY A 111 3.69 -13.78 -17.41
CA GLY A 111 2.65 -13.40 -16.44
C GLY A 111 1.50 -14.40 -16.25
N THR A 112 1.67 -15.66 -16.67
CA THR A 112 0.58 -16.66 -16.72
C THR A 112 0.47 -17.51 -15.45
N VAL A 113 1.45 -17.44 -14.55
CA VAL A 113 1.58 -18.36 -13.41
C VAL A 113 0.47 -18.19 -12.37
N TRP A 114 -0.03 -16.99 -12.15
CA TRP A 114 -1.06 -16.71 -11.15
C TRP A 114 -2.46 -17.24 -11.53
N LYS A 115 -2.73 -17.53 -12.81
CA LYS A 115 -3.99 -18.18 -13.25
C LYS A 115 -4.20 -19.56 -12.64
N HIS A 116 -3.14 -20.18 -12.15
CA HIS A 116 -3.16 -21.49 -11.52
C HIS A 116 -3.14 -21.44 -9.98
N LEU A 117 -3.16 -20.23 -9.37
CA LEU A 117 -3.27 -20.08 -7.92
C LEU A 117 -4.69 -20.42 -7.47
N ASN A 118 -4.81 -21.46 -6.61
CA ASN A 118 -6.08 -21.87 -6.04
C ASN A 118 -6.56 -20.96 -4.90
N ASP A 119 -5.77 -19.94 -4.54
CA ASP A 119 -6.09 -19.01 -3.46
C ASP A 119 -6.73 -17.73 -3.97
N LEU A 120 -7.95 -17.47 -3.48
CA LEU A 120 -8.77 -16.33 -3.89
C LEU A 120 -8.13 -14.98 -3.55
N VAL A 121 -7.45 -14.89 -2.40
CA VAL A 121 -6.85 -13.62 -1.93
C VAL A 121 -5.68 -13.25 -2.83
N LEU A 122 -4.84 -14.24 -3.18
CA LEU A 122 -3.72 -14.03 -4.10
C LEU A 122 -4.19 -13.68 -5.51
N ARG A 123 -5.21 -14.39 -6.00
CA ARG A 123 -5.78 -14.09 -7.31
C ARG A 123 -6.27 -12.66 -7.38
N ASN A 124 -6.99 -12.20 -6.37
CA ASN A 124 -7.49 -10.84 -6.31
C ASN A 124 -6.34 -9.82 -6.26
N PHE A 125 -5.29 -10.11 -5.45
CA PHE A 125 -4.10 -9.25 -5.38
C PHE A 125 -3.44 -9.09 -6.75
N PHE A 126 -3.18 -10.19 -7.45
CA PHE A 126 -2.54 -10.12 -8.75
C PHE A 126 -3.44 -9.54 -9.83
N GLN A 127 -4.76 -9.77 -9.80
CA GLN A 127 -5.70 -9.16 -10.71
C GLN A 127 -5.76 -7.63 -10.56
N GLU A 128 -5.81 -7.14 -9.32
CA GLU A 128 -5.80 -5.70 -9.06
C GLU A 128 -4.46 -5.07 -9.46
N LEU A 129 -3.35 -5.76 -9.19
CA LEU A 129 -2.01 -5.32 -9.57
C LEU A 129 -1.85 -5.29 -11.11
N GLU A 130 -2.37 -6.28 -11.82
CA GLU A 130 -2.39 -6.27 -13.28
C GLU A 130 -3.25 -5.14 -13.84
N ALA A 131 -4.45 -4.94 -13.31
CA ALA A 131 -5.31 -3.82 -13.71
C ALA A 131 -4.60 -2.47 -13.50
N TYR A 132 -3.86 -2.34 -12.41
CA TYR A 132 -3.05 -1.16 -12.15
C TYR A 132 -1.96 -0.97 -13.21
N TYR A 133 -1.14 -1.99 -13.49
CA TYR A 133 -0.05 -1.86 -14.46
C TYR A 133 -0.54 -1.83 -15.91
N ALA A 134 -1.66 -2.48 -16.23
CA ALA A 134 -2.31 -2.34 -17.52
C ALA A 134 -2.95 -0.95 -17.71
N ASN A 135 -3.10 -0.18 -16.64
CA ASN A 135 -3.81 1.11 -16.62
C ASN A 135 -5.23 1.00 -17.20
N SER A 136 -5.88 -0.13 -16.99
CA SER A 136 -7.20 -0.42 -17.55
C SER A 136 -8.04 -1.20 -16.55
N LEU A 137 -9.15 -0.62 -16.16
CA LEU A 137 -10.17 -1.28 -15.34
C LEU A 137 -11.48 -1.25 -16.09
N GLU A 138 -12.01 -2.42 -16.44
CA GLU A 138 -13.32 -2.56 -17.03
C GLU A 138 -14.40 -2.34 -15.99
N ILE A 139 -15.14 -1.24 -16.12
CA ILE A 139 -16.24 -0.86 -15.20
C ILE A 139 -17.60 -1.31 -15.71
N ALA A 140 -17.73 -1.60 -17.02
CA ALA A 140 -18.86 -2.19 -17.71
C ALA A 140 -18.35 -2.80 -19.02
N PRO A 141 -19.09 -3.73 -19.66
CA PRO A 141 -18.69 -4.33 -20.94
C PRO A 141 -18.31 -3.26 -21.98
N GLY A 142 -17.05 -3.28 -22.41
CA GLY A 142 -16.50 -2.32 -23.38
C GLY A 142 -16.22 -0.91 -22.84
N ALA A 143 -16.35 -0.66 -21.52
CA ALA A 143 -16.06 0.62 -20.89
C ALA A 143 -14.92 0.45 -19.87
N ALA A 144 -13.70 0.77 -20.29
CA ALA A 144 -12.52 0.77 -19.42
C ALA A 144 -12.13 2.18 -18.98
N VAL A 145 -11.58 2.31 -17.77
CA VAL A 145 -11.06 3.57 -17.23
C VAL A 145 -9.55 3.46 -16.99
N PRO A 146 -8.79 4.56 -17.12
CA PRO A 146 -7.36 4.60 -16.84
C PRO A 146 -7.11 4.54 -15.33
N TYR A 147 -7.25 3.35 -14.76
CA TYR A 147 -7.27 3.09 -13.32
C TYR A 147 -6.04 3.61 -12.59
N ARG A 148 -4.85 3.25 -13.08
CA ARG A 148 -3.58 3.68 -12.50
C ARG A 148 -3.44 5.20 -12.47
N ASP A 149 -3.77 5.85 -13.56
CA ASP A 149 -3.65 7.30 -13.68
C ASP A 149 -4.60 8.02 -12.71
N ILE A 150 -5.81 7.48 -12.51
CA ILE A 150 -6.76 8.02 -11.55
C ILE A 150 -6.22 7.89 -10.13
N VAL A 151 -5.73 6.71 -9.75
CA VAL A 151 -5.19 6.44 -8.40
C VAL A 151 -3.96 7.33 -8.13
N ARG A 152 -3.00 7.35 -9.07
CA ARG A 152 -1.81 8.21 -8.97
C ARG A 152 -2.17 9.70 -8.85
N ARG A 153 -3.16 10.15 -9.62
CA ARG A 153 -3.65 11.54 -9.54
C ARG A 153 -4.25 11.86 -8.19
N ARG A 154 -5.01 10.95 -7.56
CA ARG A 154 -5.54 11.18 -6.21
C ARG A 154 -4.43 11.44 -5.20
N LEU A 155 -3.37 10.63 -5.21
CA LEU A 155 -2.24 10.83 -4.31
C LEU A 155 -1.45 12.09 -4.69
N SER A 156 -1.08 12.29 -5.95
CA SER A 156 -0.30 13.46 -6.37
C SER A 156 -1.03 14.79 -6.07
N THR A 157 -2.35 14.84 -6.28
CA THR A 157 -3.18 16.00 -5.92
C THR A 157 -3.16 16.28 -4.42
N MET A 158 -3.22 15.22 -3.59
CA MET A 158 -3.14 15.37 -2.13
C MET A 158 -1.76 15.88 -1.70
N LEU A 159 -0.69 15.34 -2.27
CA LEU A 159 0.68 15.80 -2.00
C LEU A 159 0.85 17.26 -2.43
N GLN A 160 0.38 17.62 -3.62
CA GLN A 160 0.45 18.98 -4.15
C GLN A 160 -0.29 20.00 -3.27
N ALA A 161 -1.46 19.62 -2.74
CA ALA A 161 -2.24 20.49 -1.84
C ALA A 161 -1.52 20.79 -0.52
N HIS A 162 -0.52 19.98 -0.17
CA HIS A 162 0.22 20.09 1.08
C HIS A 162 1.73 20.31 0.91
N ARG A 163 2.18 20.64 -0.30
CA ARG A 163 3.61 20.75 -0.66
C ARG A 163 4.42 21.72 0.21
N GLU A 164 3.76 22.72 0.80
CA GLU A 164 4.39 23.73 1.67
C GLU A 164 4.55 23.22 3.13
N LYS A 165 4.10 21.99 3.41
CA LYS A 165 4.19 21.38 4.74
C LYS A 165 5.28 20.30 4.77
N GLU A 166 5.75 20.01 5.98
CA GLU A 166 6.58 18.83 6.24
C GLU A 166 5.68 17.58 6.17
N ILE A 167 5.78 16.82 5.07
CA ILE A 167 4.92 15.67 4.80
C ILE A 167 5.55 14.41 5.36
N LEU A 168 4.77 13.67 6.19
CA LEU A 168 5.00 12.28 6.52
C LEU A 168 3.99 11.45 5.74
N LEU A 169 4.46 10.65 4.79
CA LEU A 169 3.63 9.78 3.95
C LEU A 169 3.64 8.36 4.50
N ILE A 170 2.47 7.84 4.86
CA ILE A 170 2.28 6.45 5.31
C ILE A 170 1.58 5.68 4.20
N ALA A 171 2.22 4.65 3.68
CA ALA A 171 1.74 3.85 2.57
C ALA A 171 1.64 2.36 2.97
N HIS A 172 0.42 1.82 2.93
CA HIS A 172 0.16 0.44 3.34
C HIS A 172 -0.04 -0.47 2.12
N SER A 173 0.65 -1.63 2.11
CA SER A 173 0.49 -2.68 1.08
C SER A 173 0.61 -2.12 -0.34
N MET A 174 -0.34 -2.34 -1.24
CA MET A 174 -0.40 -1.77 -2.61
C MET A 174 -0.23 -0.24 -2.61
N GLY A 175 -0.67 0.45 -1.55
CA GLY A 175 -0.45 1.89 -1.41
C GLY A 175 1.03 2.27 -1.46
N SER A 176 1.95 1.38 -1.10
CA SER A 176 3.40 1.62 -1.19
C SER A 176 3.91 1.61 -2.64
N ILE A 177 3.35 0.76 -3.50
CA ILE A 177 3.63 0.78 -4.95
C ILE A 177 3.15 2.10 -5.54
N ILE A 178 1.91 2.48 -5.24
CA ILE A 178 1.33 3.74 -5.72
C ILE A 178 2.15 4.95 -5.25
N ALA A 179 2.57 4.94 -3.97
CA ALA A 179 3.40 6.01 -3.41
C ALA A 179 4.75 6.08 -4.12
N TYR A 180 5.43 4.95 -4.31
CA TYR A 180 6.71 4.90 -5.01
C TYR A 180 6.59 5.44 -6.45
N ASP A 181 5.59 5.00 -7.19
CA ASP A 181 5.34 5.45 -8.56
C ASP A 181 5.04 6.95 -8.63
N VAL A 182 4.23 7.47 -7.71
CA VAL A 182 3.91 8.90 -7.67
C VAL A 182 5.14 9.73 -7.35
N LEU A 183 5.95 9.30 -6.40
CA LEU A 183 7.16 10.04 -5.99
C LEU A 183 8.25 10.02 -7.06
N THR A 184 8.29 8.98 -7.90
CA THR A 184 9.31 8.88 -8.97
C THR A 184 8.85 9.45 -10.30
N LEU A 185 7.55 9.33 -10.64
CA LEU A 185 7.06 9.61 -11.99
C LEU A 185 6.09 10.80 -12.08
N CYS A 186 5.29 11.06 -11.03
CA CYS A 186 4.18 12.02 -11.13
C CYS A 186 4.42 13.31 -10.35
N ALA A 187 5.15 13.24 -9.27
CA ALA A 187 5.38 14.36 -8.37
C ALA A 187 6.81 14.37 -7.78
N PRO A 188 7.86 14.23 -8.63
CA PRO A 188 9.24 14.15 -8.17
C PRO A 188 9.73 15.46 -7.53
N GLU A 189 9.05 16.58 -7.77
CA GLU A 189 9.34 17.89 -7.20
C GLU A 189 8.82 18.07 -5.78
N ILE A 190 7.88 17.23 -5.32
CA ILE A 190 7.27 17.38 -4.01
C ILE A 190 8.13 16.67 -2.95
N ARG A 191 8.65 17.44 -2.03
CA ARG A 191 9.50 16.91 -0.95
C ARG A 191 8.70 16.15 0.09
N ILE A 192 9.11 14.92 0.36
CA ILE A 192 8.59 14.06 1.44
C ILE A 192 9.66 14.00 2.53
N HIS A 193 9.31 14.47 3.73
CA HIS A 193 10.22 14.41 4.86
C HIS A 193 10.49 12.95 5.25
N THR A 194 9.42 12.16 5.42
CA THR A 194 9.52 10.75 5.77
C THR A 194 8.47 9.94 5.01
N LEU A 195 8.91 8.90 4.32
CA LEU A 195 8.07 7.84 3.77
C LEU A 195 8.07 6.65 4.75
N ILE A 196 6.89 6.21 5.16
CA ILE A 196 6.72 4.98 5.93
C ILE A 196 5.93 4.00 5.08
N THR A 197 6.53 2.87 4.75
CA THR A 197 5.83 1.75 4.10
C THR A 197 5.52 0.67 5.13
N ILE A 198 4.31 0.10 5.06
CA ILE A 198 3.83 -0.92 5.99
C ILE A 198 3.33 -2.12 5.18
N GLY A 199 3.86 -3.31 5.44
CA GLY A 199 3.49 -4.53 4.70
C GLY A 199 3.68 -4.35 3.19
N SER A 200 4.81 -3.79 2.78
CA SER A 200 5.07 -3.36 1.40
C SER A 200 5.42 -4.53 0.48
N PRO A 201 4.77 -4.67 -0.69
CA PRO A 201 5.13 -5.65 -1.71
C PRO A 201 6.23 -5.15 -2.66
N LEU A 202 6.89 -4.04 -2.39
CA LEU A 202 7.91 -3.45 -3.27
C LEU A 202 9.13 -4.35 -3.51
N GLY A 203 9.47 -5.25 -2.57
CA GLY A 203 10.53 -6.25 -2.74
C GLY A 203 10.13 -7.49 -3.56
N ILE A 204 8.87 -7.59 -4.01
CA ILE A 204 8.45 -8.71 -4.86
C ILE A 204 9.10 -8.57 -6.24
N PRO A 205 9.83 -9.59 -6.76
CA PRO A 205 10.53 -9.51 -8.04
C PRO A 205 9.66 -9.06 -9.22
N PHE A 206 8.41 -9.55 -9.28
CA PHE A 206 7.45 -9.14 -10.29
C PHE A 206 7.12 -7.64 -10.21
N VAL A 207 6.89 -7.11 -8.99
CA VAL A 207 6.62 -5.68 -8.77
C VAL A 207 7.83 -4.84 -9.18
N MET A 208 9.03 -5.23 -8.75
CA MET A 208 10.27 -4.54 -9.11
C MET A 208 10.49 -4.53 -10.63
N GLN A 209 10.16 -5.62 -11.32
CA GLN A 209 10.25 -5.68 -12.78
C GLN A 209 9.26 -4.70 -13.44
N LYS A 210 8.02 -4.62 -12.95
CA LYS A 210 7.02 -3.67 -13.45
C LYS A 210 7.45 -2.22 -13.23
N ILE A 211 7.99 -1.91 -12.06
CA ILE A 211 8.54 -0.57 -11.76
C ILE A 211 9.69 -0.23 -12.72
N ARG A 212 10.62 -1.17 -12.98
CA ARG A 212 11.70 -0.94 -13.94
C ARG A 212 11.17 -0.64 -15.35
N GLN A 213 10.13 -1.36 -15.78
CA GLN A 213 9.48 -1.13 -17.08
C GLN A 213 8.87 0.27 -17.16
N GLU A 214 8.14 0.69 -16.11
CA GLU A 214 7.54 2.03 -16.05
C GLU A 214 8.60 3.16 -16.06
N GLN A 215 9.74 2.93 -15.44
CA GLN A 215 10.85 3.88 -15.40
C GLN A 215 11.81 3.76 -16.60
N ASN A 216 11.54 2.87 -17.57
CA ASN A 216 12.41 2.58 -18.70
C ASN A 216 13.84 2.18 -18.28
N LEU A 217 13.97 1.47 -17.16
CA LEU A 217 15.26 1.00 -16.67
C LEU A 217 15.64 -0.34 -17.30
N PRO A 218 16.94 -0.62 -17.50
CA PRO A 218 17.41 -1.91 -17.97
C PRO A 218 16.96 -3.06 -17.05
N ARG A 219 16.79 -4.26 -17.63
CA ARG A 219 16.49 -5.47 -16.84
C ARG A 219 17.61 -5.70 -15.81
N GLY A 220 17.23 -5.91 -14.55
CA GLY A 220 18.18 -6.10 -13.46
C GLY A 220 18.80 -4.81 -12.88
N ALA A 221 18.47 -3.64 -13.42
CA ALA A 221 18.88 -2.39 -12.80
C ALA A 221 18.35 -2.30 -11.37
N ARG A 222 19.18 -1.83 -10.45
CA ARG A 222 18.78 -1.58 -9.07
C ARG A 222 17.83 -0.38 -9.04
N LEU A 223 16.70 -0.54 -8.36
CA LEU A 223 15.79 0.59 -8.09
C LEU A 223 16.46 1.55 -7.09
N ALA A 224 16.02 2.78 -7.03
CA ALA A 224 16.56 3.77 -6.11
C ALA A 224 15.47 4.33 -5.19
N VAL A 225 15.87 4.76 -4.00
CA VAL A 225 15.02 5.60 -3.15
C VAL A 225 14.67 6.86 -3.95
N PRO A 226 13.39 7.29 -4.01
CA PRO A 226 13.03 8.50 -4.72
C PRO A 226 13.82 9.72 -4.23
N GLU A 227 14.37 10.54 -5.13
CA GLU A 227 15.24 11.68 -4.79
C GLU A 227 14.57 12.75 -3.93
N ASN A 228 13.25 12.80 -3.94
CA ASN A 228 12.45 13.72 -3.15
C ASN A 228 12.10 13.22 -1.73
N VAL A 229 12.58 12.02 -1.35
CA VAL A 229 12.35 11.41 -0.03
C VAL A 229 13.57 11.63 0.87
N GLY A 230 13.36 12.29 2.02
CA GLY A 230 14.43 12.54 2.99
C GLY A 230 14.76 11.32 3.86
N CYS A 231 13.74 10.54 4.25
CA CYS A 231 13.91 9.32 5.02
C CYS A 231 12.86 8.29 4.60
N TRP A 232 13.26 7.04 4.41
CA TRP A 232 12.34 5.94 4.13
C TRP A 232 12.46 4.87 5.22
N ILE A 233 11.33 4.58 5.87
CA ILE A 233 11.22 3.55 6.92
C ILE A 233 10.28 2.47 6.40
N ASN A 234 10.75 1.23 6.33
CA ASN A 234 9.91 0.08 6.00
C ASN A 234 9.55 -0.69 7.27
N LEU A 235 8.25 -0.83 7.52
CA LEU A 235 7.71 -1.62 8.62
C LEU A 235 7.16 -2.93 8.05
N ALA A 236 7.85 -4.02 8.35
CA ALA A 236 7.46 -5.37 7.98
C ALA A 236 7.39 -6.23 9.23
N ASP A 237 6.37 -7.06 9.36
CA ASP A 237 6.35 -8.13 10.34
C ASP A 237 7.18 -9.29 9.77
N PRO A 238 8.26 -9.75 10.45
CA PRO A 238 9.01 -10.93 10.00
C PRO A 238 8.17 -12.20 9.88
N ALA A 239 7.01 -12.22 10.54
CA ALA A 239 6.01 -13.27 10.41
C ALA A 239 4.98 -12.96 9.31
N ASP A 240 4.98 -11.74 8.77
CA ASP A 240 4.16 -11.35 7.62
C ASP A 240 4.94 -11.61 6.33
N LYS A 241 4.71 -12.73 5.72
CA LYS A 241 5.35 -13.17 4.48
C LYS A 241 4.81 -12.49 3.22
N VAL A 242 3.82 -11.58 3.34
CA VAL A 242 3.45 -10.64 2.28
C VAL A 242 4.46 -9.49 2.20
N ALA A 243 5.06 -9.12 3.31
CA ALA A 243 6.30 -8.37 3.30
C ALA A 243 7.44 -9.32 2.91
N PHE A 244 7.47 -9.75 1.66
CA PHE A 244 8.42 -10.74 1.10
C PHE A 244 9.87 -10.40 1.38
N ASP A 245 10.15 -9.13 1.55
CA ASP A 245 11.43 -8.64 1.96
C ASP A 245 11.27 -7.62 3.10
N CYS A 246 11.70 -8.04 4.28
CA CYS A 246 11.79 -7.14 5.42
C CYS A 246 12.91 -6.10 5.23
N HIS A 247 13.81 -6.32 4.26
CA HIS A 247 15.04 -5.55 4.05
C HIS A 247 15.06 -4.83 2.69
N LEU A 248 14.04 -4.03 2.39
CA LEU A 248 13.98 -3.24 1.14
C LEU A 248 15.25 -2.41 0.89
N GLY A 249 16.06 -2.14 1.94
CA GLY A 249 17.35 -1.46 1.80
C GLY A 249 18.36 -2.20 0.93
N ASP A 250 18.23 -3.52 0.77
CA ASP A 250 19.11 -4.32 -0.08
C ASP A 250 18.72 -4.20 -1.56
N ASP A 251 17.44 -3.94 -1.84
CA ASP A 251 16.88 -3.84 -3.18
C ASP A 251 16.95 -2.44 -3.78
N PHE A 252 16.96 -1.42 -2.94
CA PHE A 252 16.94 -0.01 -3.36
C PHE A 252 18.27 0.67 -3.06
N ALA A 253 18.86 1.29 -4.09
CA ALA A 253 20.03 2.13 -3.91
C ALA A 253 19.65 3.39 -3.14
N ALA A 254 20.53 3.87 -2.25
CA ALA A 254 20.34 5.15 -1.58
C ALA A 254 20.23 6.28 -2.62
N ASN A 255 19.43 7.29 -2.30
CA ASN A 255 19.40 8.53 -3.07
C ASN A 255 20.58 9.45 -2.68
N SER A 256 20.64 10.61 -3.28
CA SER A 256 21.71 11.59 -3.05
C SER A 256 21.58 12.42 -1.75
N ARG A 257 20.60 12.09 -0.90
CA ARG A 257 20.25 12.86 0.33
C ARG A 257 20.60 12.15 1.62
#